data_620a6dfb2e2b6ee125df9a263daec017
#
_entry.id   620a6dfb2e2b6ee125df9a263daec017
#
_cell.length_a   1.000
_cell.length_b   1.000
_cell.length_c   1.000
_cell.angle_alpha   90.00
_cell.angle_beta   90.00
_cell.angle_gamma   90.00
#
_symmetry.space_group_name_H-M   'P 1'
#
loop_
_entity.id
_entity.type
_entity.pdbx_description
1 polymer ?
#
loop_
_entity_poly.entity_id
_entity_poly.type
_entity_poly.pdbx_seq_one_letter_code
_entity_poly.pdbx_strand_id
1 'polypeptide(L)'
;MGYTLKKIYPDAINTGIYTFKDYLKLPEGSPYQLIEGELIMSPSPNSYHQTISKNLEFILIGHAKASKSGVIFDAPIDVYLDEKNVYVPDIIFISNENKSIIRKKGIVGAPDLVIEILSISTMGYDEMVKKNIYLEAGVKEYITVNPSERIIKTYIDKNYLKLKRQVLPDADAGSIKKTETNALALSALNIQTIETDTSNAGGLFINTLNLSIPLKDIFEPDSEYQLKDDDGE
;
A
#
# COMPACT_ATOMS: atom_id res chain seq x y z
N MET A 1 10.27 1.11 -24.64
CA MET A 1 10.39 2.42 -25.34
C MET A 1 9.85 3.47 -24.37
N GLY A 2 10.74 4.21 -23.69
CA GLY A 2 10.33 5.26 -22.77
C GLY A 2 9.71 6.42 -23.53
N TYR A 3 8.45 6.69 -23.29
CA TYR A 3 7.83 7.93 -23.72
C TYR A 3 8.40 9.06 -22.87
N THR A 4 9.16 9.96 -23.47
CA THR A 4 9.67 11.14 -22.75
C THR A 4 8.49 12.04 -22.42
N LEU A 5 8.34 12.43 -21.14
CA LEU A 5 7.32 13.37 -20.62
C LEU A 5 7.16 14.61 -21.53
N LYS A 6 8.24 15.07 -22.14
CA LYS A 6 8.28 16.18 -23.10
C LYS A 6 7.37 16.01 -24.32
N LYS A 7 7.01 14.76 -24.68
CA LYS A 7 6.11 14.48 -25.81
C LYS A 7 4.64 14.55 -25.41
N ILE A 8 4.34 14.30 -24.13
CA ILE A 8 2.98 14.27 -23.57
C ILE A 8 2.65 15.61 -22.91
N TYR A 9 3.65 16.23 -22.27
CA TYR A 9 3.54 17.50 -21.58
C TYR A 9 4.67 18.44 -22.05
N PRO A 10 4.43 19.24 -23.12
CA PRO A 10 5.46 20.09 -23.73
C PRO A 10 6.11 21.10 -22.77
N ASP A 11 5.36 21.52 -21.75
CA ASP A 11 5.77 22.49 -20.73
C ASP A 11 6.38 21.82 -19.48
N ALA A 12 6.56 20.49 -19.47
CA ALA A 12 7.22 19.79 -18.37
C ALA A 12 8.69 20.24 -18.27
N ILE A 13 9.06 20.77 -17.13
CA ILE A 13 10.37 21.35 -16.85
C ILE A 13 11.43 20.26 -16.95
N ASN A 14 12.43 20.47 -17.78
CA ASN A 14 13.45 19.51 -18.20
C ASN A 14 14.59 19.36 -17.14
N THR A 15 14.29 19.43 -15.83
CA THR A 15 15.31 19.44 -14.77
C THR A 15 15.53 18.08 -14.10
N GLY A 16 14.74 17.07 -14.43
CA GLY A 16 14.86 15.71 -13.87
C GLY A 16 14.44 15.59 -12.41
N ILE A 17 14.14 16.68 -11.72
CA ILE A 17 13.63 16.67 -10.34
C ILE A 17 12.36 17.53 -10.28
N TYR A 18 11.24 16.87 -9.99
CA TYR A 18 9.94 17.50 -9.84
C TYR A 18 9.57 17.65 -8.37
N THR A 19 8.68 18.60 -8.10
CA THR A 19 8.08 18.79 -6.77
C THR A 19 6.59 18.52 -6.80
N PHE A 20 5.97 18.42 -5.64
CA PHE A 20 4.52 18.29 -5.56
C PHE A 20 3.78 19.47 -6.25
N LYS A 21 4.39 20.67 -6.30
CA LYS A 21 3.84 21.82 -7.04
C LYS A 21 3.81 21.61 -8.54
N ASP A 22 4.77 20.85 -9.06
CA ASP A 22 4.82 20.47 -10.48
C ASP A 22 3.82 19.33 -10.75
N TYR A 23 3.70 18.38 -9.83
CA TYR A 23 2.69 17.32 -9.85
C TYR A 23 1.27 17.90 -9.93
N LEU A 24 0.95 18.92 -9.13
CA LEU A 24 -0.35 19.59 -9.14
C LEU A 24 -0.70 20.31 -10.46
N LYS A 25 0.25 20.50 -11.37
CA LYS A 25 0.01 21.07 -12.72
C LYS A 25 -0.38 20.01 -13.74
N LEU A 26 -0.21 18.72 -13.40
CA LEU A 26 -0.65 17.64 -14.27
C LEU A 26 -2.17 17.67 -14.43
N PRO A 27 -2.70 17.29 -15.60
CA PRO A 27 -4.13 17.12 -15.78
C PRO A 27 -4.72 16.14 -14.77
N GLU A 28 -5.94 16.39 -14.32
CA GLU A 28 -6.68 15.47 -13.44
C GLU A 28 -6.79 14.10 -14.11
N GLY A 29 -6.55 13.03 -13.30
CA GLY A 29 -6.52 11.65 -13.79
C GLY A 29 -5.22 11.27 -14.51
N SER A 30 -4.17 12.08 -14.43
CA SER A 30 -2.85 11.71 -14.98
C SER A 30 -2.32 10.44 -14.30
N PRO A 31 -1.81 9.44 -15.08
CA PRO A 31 -1.37 8.17 -14.52
C PRO A 31 0.07 8.24 -13.97
N TYR A 32 0.38 9.26 -13.21
CA TYR A 32 1.72 9.46 -12.66
C TYR A 32 1.70 9.49 -11.14
N GLN A 33 2.79 9.02 -10.55
CA GLN A 33 3.16 9.24 -9.16
C GLN A 33 4.45 10.05 -9.13
N LEU A 34 4.68 10.79 -8.07
CA LEU A 34 5.95 11.48 -7.82
C LEU A 34 6.73 10.67 -6.78
N ILE A 35 7.85 10.08 -7.19
CA ILE A 35 8.69 9.22 -6.34
C ILE A 35 10.09 9.82 -6.31
N GLU A 36 10.54 10.29 -5.15
CA GLU A 36 11.84 10.95 -4.96
C GLU A 36 12.12 12.09 -5.97
N GLY A 37 11.07 12.77 -6.40
CA GLY A 37 11.14 13.86 -7.38
C GLY A 37 11.12 13.39 -8.83
N GLU A 38 10.90 12.13 -9.11
CA GLU A 38 10.71 11.59 -10.45
C GLU A 38 9.23 11.30 -10.72
N LEU A 39 8.75 11.66 -11.91
CA LEU A 39 7.39 11.32 -12.35
C LEU A 39 7.40 9.92 -12.96
N ILE A 40 6.85 8.97 -12.22
CA ILE A 40 6.76 7.56 -12.61
C ILE A 40 5.33 7.25 -13.06
N MET A 41 5.19 6.71 -14.25
CA MET A 41 3.89 6.32 -14.77
C MET A 41 3.44 5.01 -14.13
N SER A 42 2.23 5.01 -13.58
CA SER A 42 1.56 3.80 -13.07
C SER A 42 0.76 3.16 -14.21
N PRO A 43 1.08 1.92 -14.60
CA PRO A 43 0.28 1.20 -15.59
C PRO A 43 -1.09 0.83 -15.02
N SER A 44 -2.05 0.59 -15.91
CA SER A 44 -3.34 0.05 -15.48
C SER A 44 -3.17 -1.35 -14.88
N PRO A 45 -3.84 -1.66 -13.76
CA PRO A 45 -3.78 -2.97 -13.14
C PRO A 45 -4.51 -4.03 -14.00
N ASN A 46 -4.09 -5.27 -13.89
CA ASN A 46 -4.79 -6.41 -14.50
C ASN A 46 -6.01 -6.84 -13.66
N SER A 47 -6.83 -7.76 -14.20
CA SER A 47 -8.05 -8.25 -13.56
C SER A 47 -7.80 -8.93 -12.20
N TYR A 48 -6.72 -9.69 -12.08
CA TYR A 48 -6.40 -10.39 -10.82
C TYR A 48 -5.97 -9.43 -9.72
N HIS A 49 -5.19 -8.41 -10.05
CA HIS A 49 -4.88 -7.31 -9.13
C HIS A 49 -6.18 -6.64 -8.64
N GLN A 50 -7.12 -6.35 -9.56
CA GLN A 50 -8.42 -5.77 -9.21
C GLN A 50 -9.28 -6.69 -8.34
N THR A 51 -9.22 -8.01 -8.56
CA THR A 51 -9.91 -8.99 -7.70
C THR A 51 -9.40 -8.92 -6.26
N ILE A 52 -8.07 -8.96 -6.09
CA ILE A 52 -7.44 -8.88 -4.76
C ILE A 52 -7.78 -7.53 -4.08
N SER A 53 -7.69 -6.42 -4.84
CA SER A 53 -8.04 -5.10 -4.32
C SER A 53 -9.47 -5.05 -3.80
N LYS A 54 -10.45 -5.53 -4.58
CA LYS A 54 -11.86 -5.56 -4.18
C LYS A 54 -12.14 -6.46 -2.99
N ASN A 55 -11.50 -7.63 -2.92
CA ASN A 55 -11.64 -8.54 -1.79
C ASN A 55 -11.18 -7.87 -0.50
N LEU A 56 -9.99 -7.27 -0.52
CA LEU A 56 -9.45 -6.52 0.62
C LEU A 56 -10.33 -5.32 0.97
N GLU A 57 -10.69 -4.50 -0.01
CA GLU A 57 -11.52 -3.30 0.17
C GLU A 57 -12.85 -3.64 0.85
N PHE A 58 -13.57 -4.65 0.35
CA PHE A 58 -14.86 -5.08 0.91
C PHE A 58 -14.74 -5.47 2.39
N ILE A 59 -13.73 -6.28 2.73
CA ILE A 59 -13.51 -6.74 4.11
C ILE A 59 -13.12 -5.56 5.01
N LEU A 60 -12.20 -4.71 4.55
CA LEU A 60 -11.68 -3.59 5.32
C LEU A 60 -12.76 -2.52 5.58
N ILE A 61 -13.55 -2.17 4.56
CA ILE A 61 -14.67 -1.22 4.71
C ILE A 61 -15.72 -1.76 5.68
N GLY A 62 -16.08 -3.05 5.54
CA GLY A 62 -17.02 -3.70 6.45
C GLY A 62 -16.55 -3.63 7.90
N HIS A 63 -15.30 -3.98 8.15
CA HIS A 63 -14.68 -3.95 9.47
C HIS A 63 -14.59 -2.52 10.04
N ALA A 64 -14.06 -1.57 9.26
CA ALA A 64 -13.90 -0.18 9.71
C ALA A 64 -15.23 0.48 10.06
N LYS A 65 -16.30 0.19 9.29
CA LYS A 65 -17.67 0.66 9.60
C LYS A 65 -18.23 0.02 10.85
N ALA A 66 -18.08 -1.29 11.02
CA ALA A 66 -18.62 -2.01 12.19
C ALA A 66 -17.92 -1.56 13.48
N SER A 67 -16.59 -1.43 13.45
CA SER A 67 -15.77 -0.99 14.59
C SER A 67 -15.77 0.52 14.81
N LYS A 68 -16.28 1.29 13.84
CA LYS A 68 -16.22 2.77 13.82
C LYS A 68 -14.79 3.30 14.03
N SER A 69 -13.79 2.59 13.50
CA SER A 69 -12.38 2.88 13.77
C SER A 69 -11.79 3.97 12.88
N GLY A 70 -12.35 4.20 11.69
CA GLY A 70 -11.83 5.15 10.72
C GLY A 70 -12.48 5.01 9.35
N VAL A 71 -11.71 5.31 8.31
CA VAL A 71 -12.16 5.28 6.92
C VAL A 71 -11.12 4.59 6.03
N ILE A 72 -11.61 3.82 5.05
CA ILE A 72 -10.83 3.20 3.99
C ILE A 72 -10.99 4.04 2.73
N PHE A 73 -9.90 4.24 2.00
CA PHE A 73 -9.91 4.72 0.62
C PHE A 73 -9.12 3.75 -0.25
N ASP A 74 -9.53 3.66 -1.50
CA ASP A 74 -8.90 2.88 -2.57
C ASP A 74 -8.40 3.79 -3.70
N ALA A 75 -7.58 3.24 -4.59
CA ALA A 75 -7.09 3.94 -5.76
C ALA A 75 -8.24 4.28 -6.75
N PRO A 76 -8.15 5.44 -7.44
CA PRO A 76 -7.05 6.41 -7.36
C PRO A 76 -7.29 7.50 -6.30
N ILE A 77 -6.38 7.62 -5.36
CA ILE A 77 -6.33 8.75 -4.42
C ILE A 77 -4.88 9.19 -4.19
N ASP A 78 -4.63 10.49 -4.31
CA ASP A 78 -3.30 11.03 -4.06
C ASP A 78 -2.99 11.10 -2.57
N VAL A 79 -1.82 10.59 -2.18
CA VAL A 79 -1.23 10.72 -0.85
C VAL A 79 0.02 11.60 -0.94
N TYR A 80 -0.08 12.81 -0.46
CA TYR A 80 0.99 13.81 -0.43
C TYR A 80 1.81 13.63 0.85
N LEU A 81 2.97 12.98 0.75
CA LEU A 81 3.84 12.70 1.90
C LEU A 81 4.78 13.87 2.18
N ASP A 82 5.44 14.40 1.14
CA ASP A 82 6.36 15.52 1.21
C ASP A 82 6.48 16.25 -0.15
N GLU A 83 7.48 17.13 -0.30
CA GLU A 83 7.68 17.91 -1.54
C GLU A 83 8.08 17.08 -2.76
N LYS A 84 8.60 15.86 -2.56
CA LYS A 84 9.11 14.97 -3.62
C LYS A 84 8.36 13.67 -3.75
N ASN A 85 7.36 13.43 -2.88
CA ASN A 85 6.67 12.16 -2.80
C ASN A 85 5.14 12.36 -2.77
N VAL A 86 4.51 12.00 -3.89
CA VAL A 86 3.04 11.93 -4.04
C VAL A 86 2.72 10.57 -4.65
N TYR A 87 2.09 9.71 -3.88
CA TYR A 87 1.82 8.33 -4.25
C TYR A 87 0.32 8.10 -4.44
N VAL A 88 -0.01 7.06 -5.21
CA VAL A 88 -1.39 6.59 -5.41
C VAL A 88 -1.43 5.13 -4.95
N PRO A 89 -1.55 4.87 -3.64
CA PRO A 89 -1.59 3.51 -3.10
C PRO A 89 -2.90 2.81 -3.44
N ASP A 90 -2.86 1.47 -3.53
CA ASP A 90 -4.04 0.68 -3.86
C ASP A 90 -5.13 0.80 -2.77
N ILE A 91 -4.76 0.66 -1.48
CA ILE A 91 -5.70 0.80 -0.36
C ILE A 91 -5.00 1.50 0.81
N ILE A 92 -5.72 2.40 1.47
CA ILE A 92 -5.27 3.04 2.71
C ILE A 92 -6.36 3.01 3.78
N PHE A 93 -5.92 2.97 5.04
CA PHE A 93 -6.78 3.22 6.19
C PHE A 93 -6.32 4.45 6.95
N ILE A 94 -7.28 5.29 7.34
CA ILE A 94 -7.06 6.47 8.16
C ILE A 94 -7.95 6.36 9.40
N SER A 95 -7.32 6.28 10.57
CA SER A 95 -8.02 6.19 11.85
C SER A 95 -8.76 7.48 12.19
N ASN A 96 -9.70 7.40 13.13
CA ASN A 96 -10.42 8.60 13.58
C ASN A 96 -9.49 9.68 14.15
N GLU A 97 -8.41 9.26 14.82
CA GLU A 97 -7.41 10.15 15.41
C GLU A 97 -6.62 10.89 14.33
N ASN A 98 -6.49 10.28 13.13
CA ASN A 98 -5.69 10.81 12.04
C ASN A 98 -6.51 11.50 10.94
N LYS A 99 -7.83 11.60 11.08
CA LYS A 99 -8.74 12.18 10.06
C LYS A 99 -8.38 13.59 9.60
N SER A 100 -7.58 14.30 10.38
CA SER A 100 -7.13 15.64 10.02
C SER A 100 -6.28 15.71 8.75
N ILE A 101 -5.72 14.58 8.28
CA ILE A 101 -4.95 14.52 7.03
C ILE A 101 -5.83 14.45 5.77
N ILE A 102 -7.13 14.12 5.90
CA ILE A 102 -8.06 14.03 4.77
C ILE A 102 -8.38 15.43 4.28
N ARG A 103 -8.11 15.69 3.00
CA ARG A 103 -8.38 16.95 2.32
C ARG A 103 -9.24 16.73 1.08
N LYS A 104 -9.82 17.80 0.56
CA LYS A 104 -10.69 17.74 -0.64
C LYS A 104 -9.97 17.18 -1.88
N LYS A 105 -8.66 17.39 -1.99
CA LYS A 105 -7.86 16.99 -3.16
C LYS A 105 -7.06 15.70 -2.95
N GLY A 106 -7.17 15.05 -1.79
CA GLY A 106 -6.40 13.86 -1.45
C GLY A 106 -5.99 13.83 0.02
N ILE A 107 -5.02 13.03 0.35
CA ILE A 107 -4.52 12.82 1.71
C ILE A 107 -3.22 13.60 1.87
N VAL A 108 -3.11 14.43 2.90
CA VAL A 108 -1.90 15.23 3.18
C VAL A 108 -1.26 14.77 4.46
N GLY A 109 -0.26 13.92 4.36
CA GLY A 109 0.41 13.22 5.45
C GLY A 109 0.30 11.70 5.35
N ALA A 110 0.83 11.00 6.35
CA ALA A 110 0.90 9.54 6.38
C ALA A 110 -0.42 8.91 6.81
N PRO A 111 -1.04 8.02 6.01
CA PRO A 111 -2.11 7.13 6.47
C PRO A 111 -1.65 6.21 7.61
N ASP A 112 -2.57 5.64 8.37
CA ASP A 112 -2.23 4.68 9.43
C ASP A 112 -1.81 3.32 8.85
N LEU A 113 -2.46 2.89 7.75
CA LEU A 113 -2.17 1.68 7.00
C LEU A 113 -2.09 2.01 5.52
N VAL A 114 -1.13 1.40 4.83
CA VAL A 114 -1.03 1.37 3.36
C VAL A 114 -0.90 -0.07 2.90
N ILE A 115 -1.65 -0.44 1.87
CA ILE A 115 -1.54 -1.73 1.19
C ILE A 115 -1.25 -1.46 -0.29
N GLU A 116 -0.18 -2.08 -0.80
CA GLU A 116 0.19 -2.08 -2.23
C GLU A 116 0.10 -3.51 -2.77
N ILE A 117 -0.62 -3.71 -3.86
CA ILE A 117 -0.73 -4.98 -4.56
C ILE A 117 0.29 -4.94 -5.69
N LEU A 118 1.31 -5.79 -5.59
CA LEU A 118 2.48 -5.73 -6.46
C LEU A 118 2.13 -6.12 -7.90
N SER A 119 2.67 -5.38 -8.84
CA SER A 119 2.76 -5.75 -10.25
C SER A 119 4.22 -5.92 -10.66
N ILE A 120 4.49 -6.66 -11.72
CA ILE A 120 5.87 -6.86 -12.22
C ILE A 120 6.58 -5.52 -12.47
N SER A 121 5.84 -4.50 -12.89
CA SER A 121 6.39 -3.19 -13.23
C SER A 121 6.63 -2.28 -12.03
N THR A 122 5.92 -2.45 -10.92
CA THR A 122 6.00 -1.57 -9.73
C THR A 122 6.72 -2.19 -8.55
N MET A 123 6.90 -3.52 -8.53
CA MET A 123 7.46 -4.28 -7.40
C MET A 123 8.75 -3.67 -6.83
N GLY A 124 9.69 -3.26 -7.70
CA GLY A 124 10.94 -2.65 -7.25
C GLY A 124 10.74 -1.34 -6.50
N TYR A 125 9.81 -0.48 -6.94
CA TYR A 125 9.48 0.76 -6.26
C TYR A 125 8.72 0.51 -4.95
N ASP A 126 7.74 -0.39 -4.97
CA ASP A 126 6.87 -0.65 -3.82
C ASP A 126 7.65 -1.31 -2.68
N GLU A 127 8.52 -2.29 -2.96
CA GLU A 127 9.27 -3.01 -1.92
C GLU A 127 10.54 -2.29 -1.45
N MET A 128 11.17 -1.46 -2.28
CA MET A 128 12.47 -0.86 -1.94
C MET A 128 12.38 0.64 -1.63
N VAL A 129 11.63 1.40 -2.43
CA VAL A 129 11.60 2.87 -2.34
C VAL A 129 10.39 3.32 -1.53
N LYS A 130 9.18 3.09 -2.02
CA LYS A 130 7.95 3.56 -1.37
C LYS A 130 7.81 3.07 0.07
N LYS A 131 8.11 1.80 0.32
CA LYS A 131 8.09 1.23 1.67
C LYS A 131 8.86 2.10 2.67
N ASN A 132 10.11 2.43 2.36
CA ASN A 132 10.94 3.20 3.27
C ASN A 132 10.36 4.60 3.50
N ILE A 133 9.93 5.26 2.42
CA ILE A 133 9.37 6.61 2.49
C ILE A 133 8.04 6.64 3.25
N TYR A 134 7.17 5.65 3.05
CA TYR A 134 5.93 5.54 3.83
C TYR A 134 6.21 5.38 5.33
N LEU A 135 7.15 4.50 5.69
CA LEU A 135 7.52 4.24 7.09
C LEU A 135 8.22 5.45 7.73
N GLU A 136 9.11 6.14 7.01
CA GLU A 136 9.76 7.38 7.45
C GLU A 136 8.74 8.52 7.63
N ALA A 137 7.73 8.60 6.77
CA ALA A 137 6.65 9.57 6.88
C ALA A 137 5.70 9.32 8.06
N GLY A 138 5.76 8.13 8.69
CA GLY A 138 4.97 7.78 9.87
C GLY A 138 3.80 6.83 9.63
N VAL A 139 3.75 6.14 8.49
CA VAL A 139 2.82 5.03 8.28
C VAL A 139 3.11 3.95 9.31
N LYS A 140 2.10 3.54 10.07
CA LYS A 140 2.24 2.57 11.18
C LYS A 140 2.42 1.15 10.67
N GLU A 141 1.74 0.83 9.57
CA GLU A 141 1.73 -0.51 8.96
C GLU A 141 1.69 -0.39 7.45
N TYR A 142 2.68 -0.98 6.79
CA TYR A 142 2.78 -1.06 5.34
C TYR A 142 2.72 -2.52 4.92
N ILE A 143 1.84 -2.85 3.98
CA ILE A 143 1.62 -4.22 3.52
C ILE A 143 1.83 -4.29 2.02
N THR A 144 2.62 -5.25 1.55
CA THR A 144 2.71 -5.63 0.15
C THR A 144 2.06 -6.98 -0.07
N VAL A 145 1.25 -7.08 -1.10
CA VAL A 145 0.60 -8.32 -1.55
C VAL A 145 1.18 -8.69 -2.90
N ASN A 146 1.85 -9.83 -3.00
CA ASN A 146 2.37 -10.36 -4.26
C ASN A 146 1.37 -11.37 -4.86
N PRO A 147 0.63 -11.03 -5.93
CA PRO A 147 -0.36 -11.90 -6.52
C PRO A 147 0.23 -13.17 -7.12
N SER A 148 1.39 -13.10 -7.77
CA SER A 148 2.01 -14.21 -8.49
C SER A 148 2.59 -15.27 -7.55
N GLU A 149 3.18 -14.85 -6.45
CA GLU A 149 3.76 -15.74 -5.43
C GLU A 149 2.77 -16.06 -4.32
N ARG A 150 1.65 -15.32 -4.23
CA ARG A 150 0.66 -15.40 -3.14
C ARG A 150 1.31 -15.18 -1.78
N ILE A 151 2.24 -14.23 -1.73
CA ILE A 151 2.97 -13.84 -0.51
C ILE A 151 2.50 -12.46 -0.06
N ILE A 152 2.33 -12.31 1.25
CA ILE A 152 2.03 -11.02 1.87
C ILE A 152 3.17 -10.69 2.83
N LYS A 153 3.74 -9.48 2.69
CA LYS A 153 4.74 -8.95 3.61
C LYS A 153 4.16 -7.75 4.35
N THR A 154 4.25 -7.79 5.65
CA THR A 154 3.83 -6.70 6.53
C THR A 154 5.03 -6.08 7.20
N TYR A 155 5.13 -4.77 7.13
CA TYR A 155 6.18 -3.95 7.76
C TYR A 155 5.53 -3.04 8.78
N ILE A 156 5.93 -3.15 10.05
CA ILE A 156 5.26 -2.46 11.16
C ILE A 156 6.30 -1.69 11.97
N ASP A 157 5.97 -0.45 12.33
CA ASP A 157 6.74 0.31 13.31
C ASP A 157 6.72 -0.38 14.68
N LYS A 158 7.89 -0.68 15.23
CA LYS A 158 8.01 -1.40 16.50
C LYS A 158 7.52 -0.59 17.71
N ASN A 159 7.61 0.73 17.66
CA ASN A 159 7.10 1.57 18.74
C ASN A 159 5.56 1.52 18.73
N TYR A 160 4.95 1.57 17.55
CA TYR A 160 3.51 1.39 17.41
C TYR A 160 3.07 0.03 17.95
N LEU A 161 3.74 -1.07 17.59
CA LEU A 161 3.44 -2.41 18.12
C LEU A 161 3.59 -2.49 19.64
N LYS A 162 4.64 -1.87 20.19
CA LYS A 162 4.88 -1.85 21.64
C LYS A 162 3.77 -1.12 22.37
N LEU A 163 3.36 0.04 21.88
CA LEU A 163 2.26 0.81 22.45
C LEU A 163 0.94 0.02 22.41
N LYS A 164 0.65 -0.59 21.26
CA LYS A 164 -0.57 -1.37 21.08
C LYS A 164 -0.66 -2.56 22.05
N ARG A 165 0.44 -3.31 22.24
CA ARG A 165 0.49 -4.44 23.19
C ARG A 165 0.32 -4.01 24.65
N GLN A 166 0.68 -2.78 25.00
CA GLN A 166 0.42 -2.23 26.33
C GLN A 166 -1.05 -1.90 26.57
N VAL A 167 -1.76 -1.50 25.51
CA VAL A 167 -3.18 -1.11 25.57
C VAL A 167 -4.11 -2.33 25.41
N LEU A 168 -3.70 -3.32 24.62
CA LEU A 168 -4.45 -4.55 24.30
C LEU A 168 -3.56 -5.78 24.52
N PRO A 169 -3.36 -6.22 25.76
CA PRO A 169 -2.43 -7.33 26.07
C PRO A 169 -2.83 -8.68 25.45
N ASP A 170 -4.12 -8.90 25.17
CA ASP A 170 -4.69 -10.15 24.62
C ASP A 170 -4.85 -10.13 23.08
N ALA A 171 -4.30 -9.16 22.37
CA ALA A 171 -4.28 -9.20 20.91
C ALA A 171 -3.38 -10.36 20.46
N ASP A 172 -4.00 -11.50 20.20
CA ASP A 172 -3.36 -12.76 19.85
C ASP A 172 -2.49 -12.57 18.59
N ALA A 173 -1.19 -12.56 18.79
CA ALA A 173 -0.22 -12.64 17.70
C ALA A 173 -0.29 -14.06 17.17
N GLY A 174 -1.20 -14.32 16.24
CA GLY A 174 -1.28 -15.58 15.52
C GLY A 174 0.12 -16.03 15.11
N SER A 175 0.34 -17.33 15.13
CA SER A 175 1.61 -18.02 14.92
C SER A 175 2.39 -17.51 13.70
N ILE A 176 3.20 -16.46 13.89
CA ILE A 176 3.92 -15.76 12.84
C ILE A 176 5.37 -16.25 12.86
N LYS A 177 5.80 -16.91 11.79
CA LYS A 177 7.23 -17.14 11.56
C LYS A 177 7.91 -15.80 11.32
N LYS A 178 8.75 -15.37 12.25
CA LYS A 178 9.65 -14.22 12.06
C LYS A 178 10.71 -14.62 11.05
N THR A 179 10.63 -14.10 9.84
CA THR A 179 11.73 -14.18 8.88
C THR A 179 12.53 -12.90 9.01
N GLU A 180 13.73 -12.99 9.60
CA GLU A 180 14.69 -11.89 9.63
C GLU A 180 15.34 -11.78 8.25
N THR A 181 14.81 -10.93 7.39
CA THR A 181 15.39 -10.63 6.08
C THR A 181 15.99 -9.22 6.07
N ASN A 182 17.29 -9.14 5.76
CA ASN A 182 18.12 -7.96 5.48
C ASN A 182 18.09 -6.83 6.54
N ALA A 183 18.84 -7.06 7.61
CA ALA A 183 18.78 -6.33 8.87
C ALA A 183 19.37 -4.90 8.85
N LEU A 184 20.19 -4.50 7.89
CA LEU A 184 20.98 -3.26 8.04
C LEU A 184 20.20 -1.97 7.74
N ALA A 185 19.35 -1.93 6.72
CA ALA A 185 18.56 -0.74 6.41
C ALA A 185 17.31 -0.59 7.30
N LEU A 186 16.63 -1.70 7.62
CA LEU A 186 15.42 -1.70 8.45
C LEU A 186 15.70 -1.53 9.95
N SER A 187 16.91 -1.85 10.42
CA SER A 187 17.29 -1.67 11.83
C SER A 187 17.32 -0.19 12.23
N ALA A 188 17.70 0.69 11.30
CA ALA A 188 17.71 2.13 11.53
C ALA A 188 16.30 2.72 11.69
N LEU A 189 15.30 2.14 10.98
CA LEU A 189 13.91 2.57 11.00
C LEU A 189 13.06 1.91 12.10
N ASN A 190 13.64 1.06 12.94
CA ASN A 190 12.90 0.35 14.00
C ASN A 190 11.68 -0.44 13.50
N ILE A 191 11.80 -1.11 12.35
CA ILE A 191 10.71 -1.84 11.68
C ILE A 191 10.75 -3.33 12.01
N GLN A 192 9.58 -3.96 12.16
CA GLN A 192 9.37 -5.40 12.19
C GLN A 192 8.78 -5.86 10.86
N THR A 193 9.41 -6.84 10.22
CA THR A 193 8.87 -7.49 9.01
C THR A 193 8.23 -8.82 9.38
N ILE A 194 7.07 -9.09 8.79
CA ILE A 194 6.31 -10.33 8.92
C ILE A 194 5.98 -10.78 7.50
N GLU A 195 6.33 -12.02 7.16
CA GLU A 195 6.00 -12.63 5.88
C GLU A 195 5.00 -13.77 6.09
N THR A 196 3.95 -13.78 5.31
CA THR A 196 2.88 -14.79 5.33
C THR A 196 2.72 -15.34 3.93
N ASP A 197 2.86 -16.64 3.76
CA ASP A 197 2.64 -17.34 2.51
C ASP A 197 1.40 -18.25 2.59
N THR A 198 0.90 -18.67 1.42
CA THR A 198 -0.27 -19.55 1.31
C THR A 198 0.00 -21.01 1.65
N SER A 199 1.26 -21.42 1.85
CA SER A 199 1.64 -22.81 2.19
C SER A 199 1.22 -23.18 3.61
N ASN A 200 0.97 -22.21 4.47
CA ASN A 200 0.43 -22.38 5.81
C ASN A 200 -1.04 -21.95 5.82
N ALA A 201 -1.91 -22.70 6.47
CA ALA A 201 -3.35 -22.38 6.66
C ALA A 201 -3.57 -21.09 7.50
N GLY A 202 -2.69 -20.10 7.33
CA GLY A 202 -2.68 -18.84 8.05
C GLY A 202 -3.53 -17.77 7.38
N GLY A 203 -3.55 -16.60 7.99
CA GLY A 203 -4.23 -15.41 7.51
C GLY A 203 -3.34 -14.17 7.61
N LEU A 204 -3.74 -13.11 6.94
CA LEU A 204 -3.18 -11.78 7.13
C LEU A 204 -3.73 -11.19 8.43
N PHE A 205 -2.86 -10.80 9.36
CA PHE A 205 -3.27 -10.02 10.52
C PHE A 205 -2.88 -8.55 10.33
N ILE A 206 -3.88 -7.69 10.29
CA ILE A 206 -3.70 -6.24 10.17
C ILE A 206 -3.73 -5.61 11.56
N ASN A 207 -2.57 -5.17 12.03
CA ASN A 207 -2.39 -4.65 13.38
C ASN A 207 -3.15 -3.33 13.61
N THR A 208 -3.15 -2.43 12.64
CA THR A 208 -3.84 -1.13 12.75
C THR A 208 -5.34 -1.28 12.95
N LEU A 209 -5.93 -2.34 12.39
CA LEU A 209 -7.36 -2.63 12.47
C LEU A 209 -7.71 -3.71 13.50
N ASN A 210 -6.73 -4.44 14.05
CA ASN A 210 -6.95 -5.64 14.86
C ASN A 210 -7.84 -6.67 14.14
N LEU A 211 -7.51 -6.93 12.86
CA LEU A 211 -8.31 -7.74 11.95
C LEU A 211 -7.50 -8.90 11.41
N SER A 212 -8.05 -10.11 11.46
CA SER A 212 -7.49 -11.28 10.79
C SER A 212 -8.31 -11.61 9.54
N ILE A 213 -7.64 -11.81 8.41
CA ILE A 213 -8.25 -12.11 7.11
C ILE A 213 -7.66 -13.44 6.61
N PRO A 214 -8.47 -14.49 6.37
CA PRO A 214 -7.99 -15.71 5.75
C PRO A 214 -7.40 -15.44 4.37
N LEU A 215 -6.27 -16.07 4.00
CA LEU A 215 -5.63 -15.83 2.71
C LEU A 215 -6.52 -16.19 1.51
N LYS A 216 -7.38 -17.19 1.64
CA LYS A 216 -8.36 -17.54 0.61
C LYS A 216 -9.29 -16.36 0.28
N ASP A 217 -9.70 -15.60 1.30
CA ASP A 217 -10.62 -14.47 1.13
C ASP A 217 -9.93 -13.26 0.44
N ILE A 218 -8.60 -13.29 0.33
CA ILE A 218 -7.80 -12.28 -0.38
C ILE A 218 -7.56 -12.71 -1.82
N PHE A 219 -7.11 -13.93 -2.03
CA PHE A 219 -6.56 -14.39 -3.32
C PHE A 219 -7.56 -15.15 -4.20
N GLU A 220 -8.64 -15.67 -3.63
CA GLU A 220 -9.63 -16.41 -4.44
C GLU A 220 -10.60 -15.43 -5.11
N PRO A 221 -10.94 -15.64 -6.39
CA PRO A 221 -12.01 -14.91 -7.04
C PRO A 221 -13.36 -15.30 -6.42
N ASP A 222 -14.31 -14.41 -6.52
CA ASP A 222 -15.69 -14.71 -6.13
C ASP A 222 -16.20 -15.94 -6.90
N SER A 223 -16.96 -16.81 -6.26
CA SER A 223 -17.38 -18.11 -6.82
C SER A 223 -18.18 -18.00 -8.11
N GLU A 224 -18.67 -16.81 -8.44
CA GLU A 224 -19.47 -16.55 -9.64
C GLU A 224 -18.66 -16.40 -10.93
N TYR A 225 -17.33 -16.13 -10.85
CA TYR A 225 -16.48 -16.08 -12.04
C TYR A 225 -15.08 -16.64 -11.78
N GLN A 226 -14.52 -17.29 -12.79
CA GLN A 226 -13.14 -17.73 -12.78
C GLN A 226 -12.33 -16.88 -13.76
N LEU A 227 -11.18 -16.41 -13.30
CA LEU A 227 -10.20 -15.78 -14.18
C LEU A 227 -9.69 -16.86 -15.14
N LYS A 228 -9.85 -16.65 -16.43
CA LYS A 228 -9.24 -17.52 -17.44
C LYS A 228 -7.80 -17.09 -17.63
N ASP A 229 -6.91 -18.07 -17.74
CA ASP A 229 -5.55 -17.81 -18.19
C ASP A 229 -5.59 -17.20 -19.61
N ASP A 230 -4.72 -16.24 -19.86
CA ASP A 230 -4.50 -15.72 -21.21
C ASP A 230 -3.73 -16.77 -22.04
N ASP A 231 -4.34 -17.94 -22.23
CA ASP A 231 -3.85 -18.94 -23.17
C ASP A 231 -4.06 -18.34 -24.56
N GLY A 232 -2.99 -17.74 -25.03
CA GLY A 232 -2.99 -17.06 -26.31
C GLY A 232 -3.50 -17.94 -27.45
N GLU A 233 -4.45 -17.44 -28.17
CA GLU A 233 -4.57 -17.57 -29.60
C GLU A 233 -4.22 -16.23 -30.25
#